data_169e04653b075ef3677f3f65a0295cd7
#
_entry.id   169e04653b075ef3677f3f65a0295cd7
#
_cell.length_a   1.000
_cell.length_b   1.000
_cell.length_c   1.000
_cell.angle_alpha   90.00
_cell.angle_beta   90.00
_cell.angle_gamma   90.00
#
_symmetry.space_group_name_H-M   'P 1'
#
loop_
_entity.id
_entity.type
_entity.pdbx_description
1 polymer ?
#
loop_
_entity_poly.entity_id
_entity_poly.type
_entity_poly.pdbx_seq_one_letter_code
_entity_poly.pdbx_strand_id
1 'polypeptide(L)'
;PICVRPRDEGFEIVYGERRYWAAAMANLKFIPALVRDLSDAEAEDAAITENLQREDVRPREEAAAYKRALQSGRHTIESLVGKFGKSEAYIRSRLKLCELIDALAGMLDKEEISVGVATEIAKYPADIQQEVYNDHFAEGCYNSWKTARIKEIARRLYERYMTKLESYNFDKTECLSCQHNTANQVLFKDECTGGCAGCQNRECMIRKNNEFLVQKAVKFLKDDPRTTLATGGETPAAVQEALEQEGYHVEELEYSVYHYDKGPQMPDAPQAEEFESEEDFTAAKEEYGAEMAVFAEETQQLEFDISEGR
;
A
#
# COMPACT_ATOMS: atom_id res chain seq x y z
N PRO A 1 -26.82 7.29 -39.30
CA PRO A 1 -27.85 8.17 -38.75
C PRO A 1 -27.43 8.75 -37.41
N ILE A 2 -27.99 9.92 -37.03
CA ILE A 2 -27.95 10.50 -35.67
C ILE A 2 -29.26 10.13 -34.96
N CYS A 3 -29.31 10.23 -33.63
CA CYS A 3 -30.55 10.14 -32.88
C CYS A 3 -30.94 11.51 -32.34
N VAL A 4 -32.18 11.88 -32.52
CA VAL A 4 -32.73 13.15 -32.05
C VAL A 4 -34.06 12.94 -31.35
N ARG A 5 -34.43 13.86 -30.44
CA ARG A 5 -35.75 13.90 -29.81
C ARG A 5 -36.42 15.25 -30.07
N PRO A 6 -37.73 15.31 -30.14
CA PRO A 6 -38.45 16.58 -30.25
C PRO A 6 -38.18 17.45 -29.01
N ARG A 7 -37.91 18.74 -29.22
CA ARG A 7 -37.74 19.72 -28.15
C ARG A 7 -38.21 21.09 -28.66
N ASP A 8 -39.18 21.65 -27.97
CA ASP A 8 -39.78 22.93 -28.33
C ASP A 8 -40.12 23.06 -29.85
N GLU A 9 -39.51 23.98 -30.56
CA GLU A 9 -39.72 24.18 -32.02
C GLU A 9 -38.72 23.39 -32.90
N GLY A 10 -37.91 22.49 -32.31
CA GLY A 10 -36.85 21.79 -33.03
C GLY A 10 -36.56 20.38 -32.53
N PHE A 11 -35.33 19.99 -32.74
CA PHE A 11 -34.83 18.67 -32.31
C PHE A 11 -33.52 18.82 -31.51
N GLU A 12 -33.44 18.09 -30.44
CA GLU A 12 -32.22 17.95 -29.66
C GLU A 12 -31.49 16.65 -30.08
N ILE A 13 -30.17 16.74 -30.30
CA ILE A 13 -29.35 15.58 -30.63
C ILE A 13 -29.09 14.77 -29.33
N VAL A 14 -29.56 13.54 -29.29
CA VAL A 14 -29.35 12.60 -28.18
C VAL A 14 -27.98 11.93 -28.30
N TYR A 15 -27.60 11.49 -29.48
CA TYR A 15 -26.27 11.00 -29.81
C TYR A 15 -25.97 11.11 -31.30
N GLY A 16 -24.67 11.12 -31.62
CA GLY A 16 -24.18 11.24 -32.99
C GLY A 16 -23.73 12.66 -33.37
N GLU A 17 -23.39 13.51 -32.41
CA GLU A 17 -22.91 14.89 -32.63
C GLU A 17 -21.74 14.98 -33.61
N ARG A 18 -20.74 14.06 -33.51
CA ARG A 18 -19.60 14.02 -34.44
C ARG A 18 -20.06 13.83 -35.90
N ARG A 19 -21.08 12.99 -36.13
CA ARG A 19 -21.67 12.76 -37.46
C ARG A 19 -22.42 13.98 -37.95
N TYR A 20 -23.11 14.69 -37.06
CA TYR A 20 -23.76 15.95 -37.38
C TYR A 20 -22.75 17.02 -37.80
N TRP A 21 -21.70 17.24 -37.03
CA TRP A 21 -20.66 18.20 -37.36
C TRP A 21 -19.91 17.84 -38.64
N ALA A 22 -19.62 16.57 -38.86
CA ALA A 22 -18.99 16.09 -40.11
C ALA A 22 -19.88 16.38 -41.33
N ALA A 23 -21.20 16.15 -41.19
CA ALA A 23 -22.15 16.48 -42.24
C ALA A 23 -22.23 18.01 -42.51
N ALA A 24 -22.23 18.82 -41.46
CA ALA A 24 -22.21 20.28 -41.55
C ALA A 24 -20.93 20.77 -42.25
N MET A 25 -19.76 20.23 -41.88
CA MET A 25 -18.48 20.55 -42.54
C MET A 25 -18.46 20.16 -44.01
N ALA A 26 -19.11 19.05 -44.35
CA ALA A 26 -19.25 18.56 -45.72
C ALA A 26 -20.35 19.31 -46.53
N ASN A 27 -20.99 20.33 -45.94
CA ASN A 27 -22.10 21.10 -46.52
C ASN A 27 -23.27 20.20 -46.96
N LEU A 28 -23.55 19.09 -46.28
CA LEU A 28 -24.69 18.25 -46.61
C LEU A 28 -25.99 18.94 -46.12
N LYS A 29 -26.95 19.03 -47.02
CA LYS A 29 -28.25 19.67 -46.74
C LYS A 29 -29.13 18.81 -45.82
N PHE A 30 -28.90 17.50 -45.77
CA PHE A 30 -29.69 16.55 -44.99
C PHE A 30 -28.78 15.47 -44.40
N ILE A 31 -29.13 15.04 -43.21
CA ILE A 31 -28.51 13.91 -42.52
C ILE A 31 -29.62 12.93 -42.07
N PRO A 32 -29.46 11.62 -42.25
CA PRO A 32 -30.41 10.66 -41.73
C PRO A 32 -30.49 10.73 -40.19
N ALA A 33 -31.70 10.89 -39.65
CA ALA A 33 -31.95 10.99 -38.24
C ALA A 33 -33.02 9.98 -37.79
N LEU A 34 -32.78 9.34 -36.66
CA LEU A 34 -33.77 8.54 -35.95
C LEU A 34 -34.43 9.45 -34.92
N VAL A 35 -35.71 9.73 -35.13
CA VAL A 35 -36.49 10.54 -34.19
C VAL A 35 -37.10 9.63 -33.14
N ARG A 36 -36.82 9.88 -31.87
CA ARG A 36 -37.40 9.17 -30.73
C ARG A 36 -37.97 10.19 -29.74
N ASP A 37 -39.16 9.89 -29.20
CA ASP A 37 -39.69 10.64 -28.10
C ASP A 37 -39.12 10.06 -26.80
N LEU A 38 -38.18 10.79 -26.22
CA LEU A 38 -37.40 10.37 -25.04
C LEU A 38 -37.49 11.44 -23.97
N SER A 39 -37.76 11.04 -22.74
CA SER A 39 -37.55 11.87 -21.55
C SER A 39 -36.07 12.25 -21.39
N ASP A 40 -35.77 13.23 -20.55
CA ASP A 40 -34.40 13.63 -20.28
C ASP A 40 -33.54 12.45 -19.76
N ALA A 41 -34.13 11.62 -18.89
CA ALA A 41 -33.48 10.43 -18.34
C ALA A 41 -33.19 9.38 -19.41
N GLU A 42 -34.13 9.10 -20.29
CA GLU A 42 -33.93 8.12 -21.38
C GLU A 42 -32.96 8.63 -22.44
N ALA A 43 -32.95 9.93 -22.72
CA ALA A 43 -31.98 10.55 -23.62
C ALA A 43 -30.56 10.44 -23.07
N GLU A 44 -30.35 10.74 -21.77
CA GLU A 44 -29.07 10.56 -21.10
C GLU A 44 -28.60 9.10 -21.15
N ASP A 45 -29.48 8.14 -20.83
CA ASP A 45 -29.15 6.72 -20.88
C ASP A 45 -28.83 6.22 -22.29
N ALA A 46 -29.53 6.73 -23.30
CA ALA A 46 -29.25 6.43 -24.70
C ALA A 46 -27.88 6.97 -25.16
N ALA A 47 -27.53 8.20 -24.73
CA ALA A 47 -26.23 8.80 -25.01
C ALA A 47 -25.07 8.05 -24.35
N ILE A 48 -25.21 7.68 -23.05
CA ILE A 48 -24.24 6.87 -22.32
C ILE A 48 -24.06 5.51 -23.00
N THR A 49 -25.17 4.87 -23.40
CA THR A 49 -25.14 3.55 -24.02
C THR A 49 -24.45 3.57 -25.37
N GLU A 50 -24.73 4.56 -26.22
CA GLU A 50 -24.06 4.70 -27.53
C GLU A 50 -22.57 4.91 -27.35
N ASN A 51 -22.20 5.79 -26.42
CA ASN A 51 -20.80 6.07 -26.16
C ASN A 51 -20.03 4.81 -25.66
N LEU A 52 -20.64 4.01 -24.80
CA LEU A 52 -20.03 2.77 -24.29
C LEU A 52 -20.00 1.62 -25.30
N GLN A 53 -20.79 1.69 -26.36
CA GLN A 53 -20.82 0.67 -27.44
C GLN A 53 -19.83 0.96 -28.57
N ARG A 54 -19.13 2.08 -28.52
CA ARG A 54 -18.09 2.39 -29.52
C ARG A 54 -16.87 1.54 -29.29
N GLU A 55 -16.21 1.11 -30.38
CA GLU A 55 -15.01 0.28 -30.31
C GLU A 55 -13.77 1.06 -29.81
N ASP A 56 -13.75 2.38 -29.97
CA ASP A 56 -12.62 3.26 -29.68
C ASP A 56 -12.74 4.03 -28.36
N VAL A 57 -13.56 3.55 -27.41
CA VAL A 57 -13.75 4.23 -26.12
C VAL A 57 -12.49 4.08 -25.27
N ARG A 58 -11.93 5.23 -24.86
CA ARG A 58 -10.79 5.23 -23.95
C ARG A 58 -11.18 4.72 -22.55
N PRO A 59 -10.28 4.01 -21.86
CA PRO A 59 -10.59 3.42 -20.56
C PRO A 59 -11.14 4.39 -19.52
N ARG A 60 -10.67 5.65 -19.51
CA ARG A 60 -11.17 6.69 -18.62
C ARG A 60 -12.54 7.24 -19.04
N GLU A 61 -12.80 7.34 -20.33
CA GLU A 61 -14.11 7.76 -20.84
C GLU A 61 -15.17 6.69 -20.50
N GLU A 62 -14.81 5.41 -20.64
CA GLU A 62 -15.63 4.28 -20.21
C GLU A 62 -15.91 4.32 -18.71
N ALA A 63 -14.87 4.55 -17.88
CA ALA A 63 -14.99 4.69 -16.44
C ALA A 63 -15.93 5.83 -16.05
N ALA A 64 -15.78 7.01 -16.67
CA ALA A 64 -16.62 8.18 -16.43
C ALA A 64 -18.08 7.94 -16.85
N ALA A 65 -18.31 7.17 -17.94
CA ALA A 65 -19.64 6.81 -18.37
C ALA A 65 -20.34 5.87 -17.37
N TYR A 66 -19.64 4.84 -16.86
CA TYR A 66 -20.15 3.99 -15.79
C TYR A 66 -20.45 4.77 -14.49
N LYS A 67 -19.53 5.66 -14.10
CA LYS A 67 -19.72 6.52 -12.91
C LYS A 67 -20.97 7.37 -13.04
N ARG A 68 -21.18 8.02 -14.18
CA ARG A 68 -22.41 8.82 -14.46
C ARG A 68 -23.67 7.96 -14.43
N ALA A 69 -23.64 6.78 -15.05
CA ALA A 69 -24.77 5.86 -15.04
C ALA A 69 -25.19 5.46 -13.61
N LEU A 70 -24.20 5.16 -12.74
CA LEU A 70 -24.48 4.82 -11.34
C LEU A 70 -24.95 6.03 -10.53
N GLN A 71 -24.37 7.21 -10.73
CA GLN A 71 -24.75 8.45 -10.04
C GLN A 71 -26.16 8.92 -10.39
N SER A 72 -26.68 8.56 -11.57
CA SER A 72 -28.06 8.85 -11.94
C SER A 72 -29.09 8.13 -11.06
N GLY A 73 -28.66 7.12 -10.27
CA GLY A 73 -29.54 6.30 -9.44
C GLY A 73 -30.42 5.30 -10.20
N ARG A 74 -30.39 5.32 -11.55
CA ARG A 74 -31.21 4.45 -12.42
C ARG A 74 -30.55 3.10 -12.72
N HIS A 75 -29.23 3.02 -12.54
CA HIS A 75 -28.47 1.81 -12.80
C HIS A 75 -27.76 1.31 -11.54
N THR A 76 -27.71 -0.01 -11.41
CA THR A 76 -26.85 -0.73 -10.47
C THR A 76 -25.72 -1.39 -11.24
N ILE A 77 -24.70 -1.87 -10.56
CA ILE A 77 -23.60 -2.60 -11.22
C ILE A 77 -24.13 -3.83 -11.94
N GLU A 78 -25.06 -4.57 -11.34
CA GLU A 78 -25.72 -5.75 -11.94
C GLU A 78 -26.47 -5.38 -13.22
N SER A 79 -27.16 -4.23 -13.23
CA SER A 79 -27.87 -3.77 -14.44
C SER A 79 -26.91 -3.40 -15.56
N LEU A 80 -25.74 -2.80 -15.23
CA LEU A 80 -24.69 -2.51 -16.20
C LEU A 80 -24.03 -3.78 -16.74
N VAL A 81 -23.79 -4.78 -15.88
CA VAL A 81 -23.33 -6.12 -16.29
C VAL A 81 -24.27 -6.72 -17.33
N GLY A 82 -25.55 -6.75 -17.05
CA GLY A 82 -26.57 -7.27 -17.99
C GLY A 82 -26.65 -6.47 -19.30
N LYS A 83 -26.54 -5.12 -19.22
CA LYS A 83 -26.69 -4.23 -20.36
C LYS A 83 -25.50 -4.26 -21.33
N PHE A 84 -24.28 -4.32 -20.79
CA PHE A 84 -23.05 -4.22 -21.57
C PHE A 84 -22.32 -5.56 -21.76
N GLY A 85 -22.74 -6.64 -21.11
CA GLY A 85 -22.12 -7.96 -21.22
C GLY A 85 -20.70 -8.02 -20.64
N LYS A 86 -20.35 -7.09 -19.75
CA LYS A 86 -19.07 -7.06 -19.04
C LYS A 86 -19.20 -7.69 -17.67
N SER A 87 -18.12 -8.30 -17.16
CA SER A 87 -18.14 -8.83 -15.78
C SER A 87 -18.21 -7.69 -14.75
N GLU A 88 -18.74 -7.99 -13.57
CA GLU A 88 -18.77 -7.06 -12.44
C GLU A 88 -17.36 -6.57 -12.09
N ALA A 89 -16.37 -7.48 -12.03
CA ALA A 89 -14.97 -7.16 -11.78
C ALA A 89 -14.40 -6.19 -12.82
N TYR A 90 -14.77 -6.35 -14.10
CA TYR A 90 -14.37 -5.42 -15.15
C TYR A 90 -14.93 -4.02 -14.90
N ILE A 91 -16.24 -3.88 -14.65
CA ILE A 91 -16.88 -2.58 -14.41
C ILE A 91 -16.28 -1.91 -13.18
N ARG A 92 -16.09 -2.65 -12.09
CA ARG A 92 -15.47 -2.13 -10.85
C ARG A 92 -14.03 -1.68 -11.09
N SER A 93 -13.24 -2.43 -11.85
CA SER A 93 -11.86 -2.04 -12.19
C SER A 93 -11.82 -0.76 -13.03
N ARG A 94 -12.77 -0.59 -13.96
CA ARG A 94 -12.91 0.66 -14.72
C ARG A 94 -13.28 1.84 -13.83
N LEU A 95 -14.25 1.66 -12.94
CA LEU A 95 -14.67 2.72 -11.99
C LEU A 95 -13.51 3.22 -11.13
N LYS A 96 -12.55 2.35 -10.77
CA LYS A 96 -11.35 2.76 -10.04
C LYS A 96 -10.48 3.76 -10.80
N LEU A 97 -10.49 3.75 -12.11
CA LEU A 97 -9.73 4.74 -12.90
C LEU A 97 -10.23 6.18 -12.68
N CYS A 98 -11.45 6.35 -12.18
CA CYS A 98 -11.97 7.66 -11.77
C CYS A 98 -11.35 8.19 -10.47
N GLU A 99 -10.63 7.37 -9.74
CA GLU A 99 -9.95 7.72 -8.48
C GLU A 99 -8.46 8.08 -8.70
N LEU A 100 -7.97 8.00 -9.95
CA LEU A 100 -6.60 8.38 -10.28
C LEU A 100 -6.37 9.87 -10.10
N ILE A 101 -5.19 10.23 -9.57
CA ILE A 101 -4.72 11.62 -9.61
C ILE A 101 -4.45 12.05 -11.05
N ASP A 102 -4.55 13.35 -11.33
CA ASP A 102 -4.44 13.90 -12.69
C ASP A 102 -3.14 13.53 -13.41
N ALA A 103 -2.03 13.46 -12.68
CA ALA A 103 -0.74 13.10 -13.25
C ALA A 103 -0.74 11.67 -13.82
N LEU A 104 -1.22 10.69 -13.05
CA LEU A 104 -1.32 9.28 -13.49
C LEU A 104 -2.42 9.10 -14.54
N ALA A 105 -3.51 9.82 -14.41
CA ALA A 105 -4.59 9.85 -15.38
C ALA A 105 -4.11 10.36 -16.76
N GLY A 106 -3.29 11.42 -16.77
CA GLY A 106 -2.64 11.94 -17.99
C GLY A 106 -1.67 10.94 -18.63
N MET A 107 -0.93 10.18 -17.82
CA MET A 107 -0.06 9.11 -18.33
C MET A 107 -0.85 7.96 -18.96
N LEU A 108 -1.98 7.60 -18.37
CA LEU A 108 -2.87 6.58 -18.93
C LEU A 108 -3.47 7.06 -20.27
N ASP A 109 -3.90 8.31 -20.38
CA ASP A 109 -4.44 8.88 -21.62
C ASP A 109 -3.41 8.97 -22.74
N LYS A 110 -2.13 9.11 -22.39
CA LYS A 110 -0.99 9.08 -23.34
C LYS A 110 -0.43 7.69 -23.60
N GLU A 111 -1.04 6.65 -23.00
CA GLU A 111 -0.57 5.25 -23.09
C GLU A 111 0.85 5.02 -22.53
N GLU A 112 1.35 5.94 -21.68
CA GLU A 112 2.64 5.79 -21.00
C GLU A 112 2.60 4.72 -19.90
N ILE A 113 1.41 4.45 -19.35
CA ILE A 113 1.14 3.35 -18.44
C ILE A 113 -0.05 2.52 -18.94
N SER A 114 -0.03 1.22 -18.67
CA SER A 114 -1.13 0.34 -19.05
C SER A 114 -2.34 0.52 -18.11
N VAL A 115 -3.52 0.14 -18.63
CA VAL A 115 -4.76 0.12 -17.82
C VAL A 115 -4.59 -0.71 -16.54
N GLY A 116 -3.90 -1.86 -16.62
CA GLY A 116 -3.66 -2.72 -15.47
C GLY A 116 -2.81 -2.04 -14.40
N VAL A 117 -1.75 -1.34 -14.78
CA VAL A 117 -0.91 -0.56 -13.86
C VAL A 117 -1.72 0.57 -13.22
N ALA A 118 -2.46 1.31 -14.03
CA ALA A 118 -3.33 2.39 -13.55
C ALA A 118 -4.38 1.87 -12.54
N THR A 119 -5.00 0.72 -12.83
CA THR A 119 -5.98 0.10 -11.93
C THR A 119 -5.36 -0.34 -10.60
N GLU A 120 -4.14 -0.90 -10.62
CA GLU A 120 -3.43 -1.28 -9.39
C GLU A 120 -3.14 -0.06 -8.51
N ILE A 121 -2.63 1.03 -9.10
CA ILE A 121 -2.32 2.26 -8.36
C ILE A 121 -3.60 2.94 -7.85
N ALA A 122 -4.69 2.92 -8.65
CA ALA A 122 -5.98 3.49 -8.28
C ALA A 122 -6.68 2.81 -7.10
N LYS A 123 -6.17 1.66 -6.64
CA LYS A 123 -6.64 1.01 -5.40
C LYS A 123 -6.23 1.78 -4.13
N TYR A 124 -5.23 2.65 -4.24
CA TYR A 124 -4.64 3.40 -3.12
C TYR A 124 -5.16 4.84 -3.08
N PRO A 125 -5.21 5.48 -1.90
CA PRO A 125 -5.65 6.87 -1.78
C PRO A 125 -4.68 7.84 -2.48
N ALA A 126 -5.16 9.07 -2.71
CA ALA A 126 -4.49 10.06 -3.57
C ALA A 126 -3.08 10.47 -3.10
N ASP A 127 -2.85 10.52 -1.78
CA ASP A 127 -1.54 10.80 -1.17
C ASP A 127 -0.50 9.73 -1.53
N ILE A 128 -0.87 8.45 -1.41
CA ILE A 128 -0.02 7.33 -1.83
C ILE A 128 0.20 7.35 -3.35
N GLN A 129 -0.84 7.62 -4.14
CA GLN A 129 -0.69 7.74 -5.59
C GLN A 129 0.28 8.86 -5.97
N GLN A 130 0.27 9.99 -5.25
CA GLN A 130 1.18 11.10 -5.49
C GLN A 130 2.62 10.73 -5.13
N GLU A 131 2.84 10.03 -4.01
CA GLU A 131 4.16 9.51 -3.64
C GLU A 131 4.70 8.54 -4.70
N VAL A 132 3.87 7.58 -5.11
CA VAL A 132 4.21 6.61 -6.16
C VAL A 132 4.55 7.30 -7.49
N TYR A 133 3.79 8.33 -7.87
CA TYR A 133 4.07 9.12 -9.07
C TYR A 133 5.43 9.80 -8.97
N ASN A 134 5.70 10.51 -7.88
CA ASN A 134 6.93 11.27 -7.70
C ASN A 134 8.16 10.35 -7.69
N ASP A 135 8.07 9.20 -7.00
CA ASP A 135 9.19 8.29 -6.81
C ASP A 135 9.49 7.42 -8.04
N HIS A 136 8.44 7.11 -8.86
CA HIS A 136 8.58 6.03 -9.84
C HIS A 136 8.09 6.35 -11.26
N PHE A 137 7.34 7.43 -11.47
CA PHE A 137 6.77 7.78 -12.76
C PHE A 137 7.15 9.16 -13.27
N ALA A 138 7.55 10.08 -12.39
CA ALA A 138 8.00 11.41 -12.77
C ALA A 138 9.24 11.38 -13.67
N GLU A 139 9.51 12.45 -14.40
CA GLU A 139 10.73 12.58 -15.20
C GLU A 139 11.98 12.59 -14.29
N GLY A 140 12.99 11.80 -14.68
CA GLY A 140 14.26 11.73 -13.96
C GLY A 140 14.25 10.86 -12.70
N CYS A 141 13.15 10.16 -12.37
CA CYS A 141 13.12 9.24 -11.24
C CYS A 141 14.12 8.09 -11.47
N TYR A 142 14.96 7.83 -10.45
CA TYR A 142 16.00 6.80 -10.52
C TYR A 142 15.44 5.38 -10.62
N ASN A 143 14.26 5.13 -10.05
CA ASN A 143 13.66 3.80 -9.91
C ASN A 143 12.32 3.72 -10.65
N SER A 144 12.35 3.91 -11.98
CA SER A 144 11.13 3.96 -12.79
C SER A 144 10.40 2.61 -12.89
N TRP A 145 9.08 2.66 -12.71
CA TRP A 145 8.18 1.50 -12.86
C TRP A 145 7.47 1.44 -14.23
N LYS A 146 7.80 2.34 -15.15
CA LYS A 146 7.13 2.41 -16.48
C LYS A 146 7.18 1.09 -17.25
N THR A 147 8.23 0.30 -17.07
CA THR A 147 8.43 -1.00 -17.72
C THR A 147 8.17 -2.21 -16.83
N ALA A 148 7.83 -1.99 -15.54
CA ALA A 148 7.61 -3.07 -14.60
C ALA A 148 6.31 -3.84 -14.91
N ARG A 149 6.29 -5.13 -14.61
CA ARG A 149 5.10 -5.97 -14.79
C ARG A 149 4.04 -5.61 -13.74
N ILE A 150 2.76 -5.69 -14.10
CA ILE A 150 1.62 -5.38 -13.22
C ILE A 150 1.74 -6.11 -11.88
N LYS A 151 2.03 -7.41 -11.89
CA LYS A 151 2.18 -8.21 -10.66
C LYS A 151 3.30 -7.72 -9.75
N GLU A 152 4.38 -7.23 -10.33
CA GLU A 152 5.49 -6.68 -9.58
C GLU A 152 5.13 -5.33 -8.93
N ILE A 153 4.45 -4.46 -9.68
CA ILE A 153 3.93 -3.20 -9.14
C ILE A 153 2.95 -3.47 -8.01
N ALA A 154 1.99 -4.38 -8.19
CA ALA A 154 1.04 -4.77 -7.16
C ALA A 154 1.74 -5.25 -5.87
N ARG A 155 2.77 -6.12 -6.02
CA ARG A 155 3.57 -6.61 -4.88
C ARG A 155 4.30 -5.47 -4.16
N ARG A 156 5.00 -4.59 -4.91
CA ARG A 156 5.74 -3.45 -4.34
C ARG A 156 4.82 -2.46 -3.61
N LEU A 157 3.66 -2.16 -4.20
CA LEU A 157 2.64 -1.31 -3.57
C LEU A 157 2.12 -1.95 -2.28
N TYR A 158 1.83 -3.25 -2.31
CA TYR A 158 1.37 -3.97 -1.13
C TYR A 158 2.42 -3.94 -0.01
N GLU A 159 3.66 -4.31 -0.33
CA GLU A 159 4.76 -4.37 0.66
C GLU A 159 5.08 -3.00 1.27
N ARG A 160 4.97 -1.92 0.49
CA ARG A 160 5.34 -0.57 0.95
C ARG A 160 4.21 0.17 1.66
N TYR A 161 2.97 0.03 1.19
CA TYR A 161 1.85 0.88 1.61
C TYR A 161 0.74 0.15 2.36
N MET A 162 0.81 -1.17 2.43
CA MET A 162 -0.18 -1.94 3.17
C MET A 162 0.35 -2.32 4.55
N THR A 163 -0.40 -1.95 5.56
CA THR A 163 -0.10 -2.35 6.94
C THR A 163 -0.99 -3.53 7.33
N LYS A 164 -0.36 -4.66 7.69
CA LYS A 164 -1.09 -5.83 8.17
C LYS A 164 -1.72 -5.53 9.53
N LEU A 165 -3.05 -5.58 9.62
CA LEU A 165 -3.77 -5.32 10.87
C LEU A 165 -3.41 -6.31 11.96
N GLU A 166 -3.09 -7.56 11.62
CA GLU A 166 -2.69 -8.59 12.59
C GLU A 166 -1.39 -8.29 13.34
N SER A 167 -0.49 -7.48 12.74
CA SER A 167 0.79 -7.10 13.35
C SER A 167 0.65 -6.08 14.49
N TYR A 168 -0.54 -5.57 14.76
CA TYR A 168 -0.81 -4.57 15.78
C TYR A 168 -1.78 -5.10 16.83
N ASN A 169 -1.64 -4.65 18.07
CA ASN A 169 -2.38 -5.16 19.23
C ASN A 169 -3.49 -4.23 19.74
N PHE A 170 -3.74 -3.08 19.08
CA PHE A 170 -4.84 -2.21 19.44
C PHE A 170 -6.22 -2.84 19.13
N ASP A 171 -7.30 -2.29 19.70
CA ASP A 171 -8.66 -2.73 19.40
C ASP A 171 -9.04 -2.48 17.94
N LYS A 172 -9.39 -3.55 17.23
CA LYS A 172 -9.72 -3.54 15.79
C LYS A 172 -11.22 -3.54 15.50
N THR A 173 -12.06 -3.39 16.52
CA THR A 173 -13.52 -3.47 16.36
C THR A 173 -14.02 -2.52 15.28
N GLU A 174 -13.57 -1.26 15.28
CA GLU A 174 -13.91 -0.28 14.24
C GLU A 174 -13.32 -0.63 12.86
N CYS A 175 -12.20 -1.36 12.83
CA CYS A 175 -11.56 -1.74 11.57
C CYS A 175 -12.36 -2.81 10.80
N LEU A 176 -13.23 -3.57 11.47
CA LEU A 176 -14.03 -4.62 10.83
C LEU A 176 -14.99 -4.06 9.77
N SER A 177 -15.48 -2.84 9.95
CA SER A 177 -16.39 -2.17 8.99
C SER A 177 -15.73 -0.99 8.25
N CYS A 178 -14.43 -0.74 8.48
CA CYS A 178 -13.73 0.41 7.93
C CYS A 178 -13.52 0.29 6.41
N GLN A 179 -13.78 1.37 5.67
CA GLN A 179 -13.56 1.41 4.21
C GLN A 179 -12.10 1.27 3.79
N HIS A 180 -11.15 1.60 4.67
CA HIS A 180 -9.71 1.47 4.42
C HIS A 180 -9.16 0.08 4.75
N ASN A 181 -10.00 -0.80 5.28
CA ASN A 181 -9.65 -2.20 5.46
C ASN A 181 -9.85 -2.95 4.15
N THR A 182 -8.79 -3.53 3.60
CA THR A 182 -8.83 -4.24 2.32
C THR A 182 -9.78 -5.43 2.30
N ALA A 183 -10.05 -6.05 3.45
CA ALA A 183 -11.05 -7.11 3.56
C ALA A 183 -12.48 -6.63 3.21
N ASN A 184 -12.76 -5.33 3.35
CA ASN A 184 -14.04 -4.71 3.01
C ASN A 184 -14.09 -4.19 1.56
N GLN A 185 -12.96 -4.18 0.86
CA GLN A 185 -12.87 -3.67 -0.51
C GLN A 185 -13.01 -4.82 -1.50
N VAL A 186 -14.03 -4.74 -2.36
CA VAL A 186 -14.36 -5.80 -3.33
C VAL A 186 -13.18 -6.12 -4.26
N LEU A 187 -12.36 -5.12 -4.60
CA LEU A 187 -11.20 -5.30 -5.48
C LEU A 187 -10.05 -6.11 -4.88
N PHE A 188 -10.02 -6.28 -3.55
CA PHE A 188 -9.00 -7.07 -2.86
C PHE A 188 -9.51 -8.43 -2.37
N LYS A 189 -10.80 -8.75 -2.56
CA LYS A 189 -11.38 -10.01 -2.07
C LYS A 189 -10.67 -11.25 -2.62
N ASP A 190 -10.26 -11.20 -3.88
CA ASP A 190 -9.56 -12.32 -4.54
C ASP A 190 -8.08 -12.44 -4.10
N GLU A 191 -7.50 -11.36 -3.59
CA GLU A 191 -6.12 -11.30 -3.12
C GLU A 191 -6.02 -11.62 -1.62
N CYS A 192 -7.11 -11.48 -0.88
CA CYS A 192 -7.22 -11.67 0.57
C CYS A 192 -7.76 -13.06 0.96
N THR A 193 -7.56 -14.10 0.16
CA THR A 193 -7.87 -15.47 0.56
C THR A 193 -6.91 -15.89 1.67
N GLY A 194 -7.34 -15.78 2.92
CA GLY A 194 -6.58 -16.26 4.06
C GLY A 194 -6.32 -15.26 5.20
N GLY A 195 -7.14 -14.22 5.37
CA GLY A 195 -7.09 -13.35 6.55
C GLY A 195 -6.12 -12.17 6.48
N CYS A 196 -5.66 -11.82 5.29
CA CYS A 196 -4.76 -10.68 5.08
C CYS A 196 -5.52 -9.35 5.09
N ALA A 197 -6.18 -9.00 6.19
CA ALA A 197 -6.75 -7.66 6.36
C ALA A 197 -5.59 -6.65 6.47
N GLY A 198 -5.41 -5.86 5.43
CA GLY A 198 -4.48 -4.73 5.40
C GLY A 198 -5.21 -3.42 5.58
N CYS A 199 -4.59 -2.44 6.20
CA CYS A 199 -5.09 -1.07 6.30
C CYS A 199 -4.31 -0.16 5.36
N GLN A 200 -5.05 0.64 4.58
CA GLN A 200 -4.47 1.65 3.68
C GLN A 200 -4.38 3.05 4.34
N ASN A 201 -4.98 3.23 5.51
CA ASN A 201 -4.93 4.50 6.23
C ASN A 201 -3.80 4.47 7.26
N ARG A 202 -2.61 4.91 6.83
CA ARG A 202 -1.39 4.93 7.63
C ARG A 202 -1.50 5.84 8.86
N GLU A 203 -2.10 7.01 8.70
CA GLU A 203 -2.26 7.96 9.82
C GLU A 203 -3.17 7.40 10.92
N CYS A 204 -4.30 6.79 10.54
CA CYS A 204 -5.20 6.13 11.48
C CYS A 204 -4.49 4.99 12.21
N MET A 205 -3.67 4.19 11.51
CA MET A 205 -2.90 3.09 12.10
C MET A 205 -1.89 3.60 13.11
N ILE A 206 -1.11 4.63 12.76
CA ILE A 206 -0.12 5.25 13.65
C ILE A 206 -0.82 5.79 14.90
N ARG A 207 -1.90 6.55 14.72
CA ARG A 207 -2.65 7.12 15.84
C ARG A 207 -3.17 6.05 16.79
N LYS A 208 -3.87 5.03 16.29
CA LYS A 208 -4.42 3.94 17.12
C LYS A 208 -3.33 3.14 17.82
N ASN A 209 -2.20 2.91 17.15
CA ASN A 209 -1.07 2.23 17.76
C ASN A 209 -0.44 3.06 18.88
N ASN A 210 -0.27 4.37 18.67
CA ASN A 210 0.26 5.28 19.69
C ASN A 210 -0.67 5.35 20.90
N GLU A 211 -1.97 5.49 20.69
CA GLU A 211 -2.99 5.46 21.77
C GLU A 211 -2.91 4.14 22.57
N PHE A 212 -2.78 3.00 21.88
CA PHE A 212 -2.64 1.70 22.53
C PHE A 212 -1.34 1.61 23.35
N LEU A 213 -0.21 2.10 22.81
CA LEU A 213 1.07 2.07 23.51
C LEU A 213 1.02 2.92 24.79
N VAL A 214 0.45 4.13 24.74
CA VAL A 214 0.26 5.00 25.89
C VAL A 214 -0.62 4.31 26.95
N GLN A 215 -1.78 3.80 26.56
CA GLN A 215 -2.69 3.10 27.49
C GLN A 215 -2.02 1.91 28.17
N LYS A 216 -1.24 1.13 27.40
CA LYS A 216 -0.53 -0.03 27.91
C LYS A 216 0.58 0.37 28.88
N ALA A 217 1.37 1.41 28.55
CA ALA A 217 2.43 1.94 29.40
C ALA A 217 1.87 2.47 30.72
N VAL A 218 0.83 3.30 30.66
CA VAL A 218 0.14 3.84 31.86
C VAL A 218 -0.42 2.72 32.73
N LYS A 219 -0.95 1.67 32.14
CA LYS A 219 -1.43 0.51 32.89
C LYS A 219 -0.29 -0.16 33.66
N PHE A 220 0.86 -0.45 33.03
CA PHE A 220 2.00 -1.07 33.70
C PHE A 220 2.53 -0.21 34.85
N LEU A 221 2.61 1.12 34.67
CA LEU A 221 3.06 2.05 35.69
C LEU A 221 2.11 2.10 36.90
N LYS A 222 0.80 1.94 36.67
CA LYS A 222 -0.20 1.87 37.75
C LYS A 222 -0.21 0.54 38.48
N ASP A 223 0.07 -0.56 37.75
CA ASP A 223 0.09 -1.91 38.34
C ASP A 223 1.33 -2.14 39.24
N ASP A 224 2.48 -1.57 38.88
CA ASP A 224 3.69 -1.58 39.70
C ASP A 224 4.40 -0.20 39.67
N PRO A 225 4.31 0.59 40.74
CA PRO A 225 4.95 1.92 40.84
C PRO A 225 6.49 1.91 40.78
N ARG A 226 7.12 0.74 40.83
CA ARG A 226 8.59 0.60 40.69
C ARG A 226 8.99 0.44 39.22
N THR A 227 8.01 0.28 38.33
CA THR A 227 8.27 0.17 36.89
C THR A 227 8.75 1.49 36.35
N THR A 228 9.84 1.50 35.60
CA THR A 228 10.30 2.64 34.80
C THR A 228 10.06 2.38 33.33
N LEU A 229 9.74 3.43 32.57
CA LEU A 229 9.62 3.35 31.13
C LEU A 229 10.96 3.73 30.52
N ALA A 230 11.46 2.86 29.66
CA ALA A 230 12.68 3.12 28.92
C ALA A 230 12.45 2.92 27.42
N THR A 231 13.10 3.74 26.60
CA THR A 231 13.06 3.64 25.12
C THR A 231 14.44 3.33 24.56
N GLY A 232 14.47 2.41 23.59
CA GLY A 232 15.67 2.08 22.81
C GLY A 232 15.83 2.93 21.54
N GLY A 233 15.25 4.13 21.48
CA GLY A 233 15.36 5.04 20.32
C GLY A 233 14.29 4.88 19.22
N GLU A 234 13.42 3.87 19.28
CA GLU A 234 12.37 3.64 18.28
C GLU A 234 10.96 4.06 18.75
N THR A 235 10.83 4.62 19.95
CA THR A 235 9.53 5.04 20.47
C THR A 235 9.06 6.30 19.71
N PRO A 236 7.83 6.30 19.14
CA PRO A 236 7.31 7.47 18.45
C PRO A 236 7.26 8.68 19.38
N ALA A 237 7.75 9.85 18.92
CA ALA A 237 7.76 11.09 19.69
C ALA A 237 6.37 11.43 20.29
N ALA A 238 5.29 11.20 19.53
CA ALA A 238 3.94 11.41 19.98
C ALA A 238 3.53 10.54 21.20
N VAL A 239 4.15 9.37 21.38
CA VAL A 239 3.92 8.49 22.55
C VAL A 239 4.67 9.05 23.75
N GLN A 240 5.92 9.51 23.56
CA GLN A 240 6.71 10.13 24.61
C GLN A 240 6.03 11.40 25.12
N GLU A 241 5.66 12.31 24.22
CA GLU A 241 4.95 13.55 24.55
C GLU A 241 3.65 13.29 25.32
N ALA A 242 2.86 12.28 24.90
CA ALA A 242 1.61 11.94 25.57
C ALA A 242 1.85 11.39 26.98
N LEU A 243 2.90 10.60 27.20
CA LEU A 243 3.26 10.08 28.52
C LEU A 243 3.79 11.19 29.43
N GLU A 244 4.59 12.12 28.92
CA GLU A 244 5.08 13.29 29.65
C GLU A 244 3.94 14.23 30.08
N GLN A 245 2.94 14.43 29.22
CA GLN A 245 1.74 15.22 29.55
C GLN A 245 0.92 14.58 30.68
N GLU A 246 0.94 13.26 30.80
CA GLU A 246 0.32 12.55 31.96
C GLU A 246 1.24 12.49 33.17
N GLY A 247 2.45 13.08 33.11
CA GLY A 247 3.40 13.18 34.23
C GLY A 247 4.33 11.98 34.36
N TYR A 248 4.44 11.14 33.34
CA TYR A 248 5.36 10.01 33.35
C TYR A 248 6.63 10.36 32.55
N HIS A 249 7.79 10.00 33.13
CA HIS A 249 9.08 10.19 32.46
C HIS A 249 9.48 8.90 31.72
N VAL A 250 10.01 9.07 30.50
CA VAL A 250 10.57 7.98 29.69
C VAL A 250 12.08 8.17 29.65
N GLU A 251 12.82 7.22 30.19
CA GLU A 251 14.27 7.21 30.13
C GLU A 251 14.76 6.75 28.76
N GLU A 252 15.68 7.51 28.16
CA GLU A 252 16.43 7.01 27.01
C GLU A 252 17.45 5.99 27.52
N LEU A 253 17.31 4.75 27.09
CA LEU A 253 18.40 3.81 27.23
C LEU A 253 19.50 4.27 26.27
N GLU A 254 20.58 4.82 26.84
CA GLU A 254 21.82 4.84 26.07
C GLU A 254 22.04 3.39 25.58
N TYR A 255 22.09 3.21 24.26
CA TYR A 255 22.58 1.97 23.72
C TYR A 255 23.97 1.80 24.29
N SER A 256 24.12 1.09 25.39
CA SER A 256 25.37 0.42 25.64
C SER A 256 25.56 -0.39 24.38
N VAL A 257 26.50 0.03 23.54
CA VAL A 257 27.06 -0.83 22.51
C VAL A 257 27.19 -2.16 23.24
N TYR A 258 26.36 -3.14 22.84
CA TYR A 258 26.64 -4.49 23.29
C TYR A 258 28.06 -4.73 22.82
N HIS A 259 29.04 -4.45 23.69
CA HIS A 259 30.26 -5.17 23.63
C HIS A 259 29.77 -6.61 23.77
N TYR A 260 29.63 -7.28 22.65
CA TYR A 260 29.82 -8.71 22.63
C TYR A 260 31.22 -8.84 23.25
N ASP A 261 31.28 -8.99 24.56
CA ASP A 261 32.42 -9.56 25.18
C ASP A 261 32.56 -10.87 24.43
N LYS A 262 33.53 -10.88 23.54
CA LYS A 262 33.92 -12.11 22.88
C LYS A 262 34.30 -12.97 24.07
N GLY A 263 33.41 -13.85 24.44
CA GLY A 263 33.65 -14.74 25.59
C GLY A 263 35.06 -15.34 25.48
N PRO A 264 35.61 -15.91 26.52
CA PRO A 264 36.98 -16.40 26.55
C PRO A 264 37.34 -17.04 25.21
N GLN A 265 38.36 -16.54 24.54
CA GLN A 265 38.77 -17.09 23.23
C GLN A 265 39.73 -18.24 23.50
N MET A 266 39.39 -19.41 22.95
CA MET A 266 40.24 -20.57 23.02
C MET A 266 41.59 -20.28 22.38
N PRO A 267 42.74 -20.44 23.11
CA PRO A 267 44.04 -20.24 22.55
C PRO A 267 44.34 -21.16 21.37
N ASP A 268 45.10 -20.68 20.40
CA ASP A 268 45.51 -21.49 19.26
C ASP A 268 46.60 -22.49 19.69
N ALA A 269 46.38 -23.75 19.39
CA ALA A 269 47.35 -24.79 19.73
C ALA A 269 48.64 -24.63 18.91
N PRO A 270 49.83 -24.61 19.52
CA PRO A 270 51.09 -24.45 18.81
C PRO A 270 51.32 -25.64 17.86
N GLN A 271 51.73 -25.34 16.62
CA GLN A 271 52.02 -26.34 15.60
C GLN A 271 53.56 -26.52 15.49
N ALA A 272 54.02 -27.79 15.45
CA ALA A 272 55.47 -28.12 15.45
C ALA A 272 56.23 -27.46 14.26
N GLU A 273 55.51 -27.15 13.17
CA GLU A 273 56.05 -26.57 11.95
C GLU A 273 56.39 -25.06 12.10
N GLU A 274 55.92 -24.43 13.18
CA GLU A 274 56.13 -23.00 13.46
C GLU A 274 57.38 -22.71 14.28
N PHE A 275 58.08 -23.78 14.76
CA PHE A 275 59.22 -23.62 15.65
C PHE A 275 60.50 -24.21 15.05
N GLU A 276 61.61 -23.51 15.24
CA GLU A 276 62.93 -23.91 14.71
C GLU A 276 63.63 -25.02 15.55
N SER A 277 63.20 -25.18 16.82
CA SER A 277 63.76 -26.19 17.73
C SER A 277 62.67 -26.94 18.49
N GLU A 278 63.01 -28.19 18.92
CA GLU A 278 62.12 -29.01 19.71
C GLU A 278 61.94 -28.47 21.15
N GLU A 279 62.98 -27.73 21.65
CA GLU A 279 62.91 -27.06 22.94
C GLU A 279 61.91 -25.90 22.93
N ASP A 280 61.92 -25.09 21.87
CA ASP A 280 60.96 -23.97 21.71
C ASP A 280 59.53 -24.42 21.56
N PHE A 281 59.32 -25.50 20.82
CA PHE A 281 58.00 -26.15 20.71
C PHE A 281 57.48 -26.72 22.03
N THR A 282 58.39 -27.26 22.86
CA THR A 282 58.02 -27.77 24.17
C THR A 282 57.64 -26.68 25.13
N ALA A 283 58.40 -25.53 25.11
CA ALA A 283 58.07 -24.35 25.89
C ALA A 283 56.72 -23.75 25.48
N ALA A 284 56.46 -23.63 24.16
CA ALA A 284 55.17 -23.15 23.65
C ALA A 284 53.98 -24.08 24.06
N LYS A 285 54.19 -25.37 24.16
CA LYS A 285 53.16 -26.28 24.69
C LYS A 285 52.89 -26.11 26.18
N GLU A 286 53.90 -25.79 26.97
CA GLU A 286 53.69 -25.49 28.40
C GLU A 286 52.93 -24.19 28.57
N GLU A 287 53.26 -23.13 27.76
CA GLU A 287 52.57 -21.84 27.74
C GLU A 287 51.10 -22.03 27.30
N TYR A 288 50.84 -22.77 26.22
CA TYR A 288 49.51 -23.12 25.79
C TYR A 288 48.70 -23.87 26.85
N GLY A 289 49.34 -24.76 27.60
CA GLY A 289 48.71 -25.44 28.72
C GLY A 289 48.26 -24.50 29.83
N ALA A 290 49.04 -23.47 30.12
CA ALA A 290 48.69 -22.41 31.07
C ALA A 290 47.53 -21.53 30.55
N GLU A 291 47.60 -21.12 29.30
CA GLU A 291 46.54 -20.35 28.66
C GLU A 291 45.18 -21.14 28.60
N MET A 292 45.23 -22.40 28.30
CA MET A 292 44.06 -23.30 28.31
C MET A 292 43.42 -23.42 29.70
N ALA A 293 44.24 -23.41 30.76
CA ALA A 293 43.73 -23.44 32.14
C ALA A 293 43.00 -22.11 32.47
N VAL A 294 43.54 -20.98 32.06
CA VAL A 294 42.85 -19.67 32.19
C VAL A 294 41.59 -19.62 31.41
N PHE A 295 41.61 -20.07 30.15
CA PHE A 295 40.42 -20.17 29.30
C PHE A 295 39.30 -21.01 29.93
N ALA A 296 39.66 -22.14 30.53
CA ALA A 296 38.70 -23.01 31.20
C ALA A 296 38.08 -22.35 32.44
N GLU A 297 38.86 -21.60 33.21
CA GLU A 297 38.40 -20.88 34.39
C GLU A 297 37.47 -19.73 34.02
N GLU A 298 37.82 -18.94 33.01
CA GLU A 298 37.01 -17.83 32.48
C GLU A 298 35.69 -18.36 31.85
N THR A 299 35.73 -19.49 31.14
CA THR A 299 34.53 -20.13 30.58
C THR A 299 33.58 -20.60 31.69
N GLN A 300 34.12 -21.19 32.73
CA GLN A 300 33.33 -21.65 33.89
C GLN A 300 32.70 -20.46 34.64
N GLN A 301 33.43 -19.34 34.75
CA GLN A 301 32.91 -18.12 35.39
C GLN A 301 31.78 -17.52 34.55
N LEU A 302 31.94 -17.47 33.21
CA LEU A 302 30.92 -16.98 32.30
C LEU A 302 29.63 -17.83 32.36
N GLU A 303 29.78 -19.17 32.39
CA GLU A 303 28.64 -20.08 32.53
C GLU A 303 27.91 -19.86 33.86
N PHE A 304 28.65 -19.58 34.94
CA PHE A 304 28.08 -19.28 36.24
C PHE A 304 27.33 -17.94 36.22
N ASP A 305 27.92 -16.90 35.64
CA ASP A 305 27.31 -15.57 35.54
C ASP A 305 26.04 -15.60 34.68
N ILE A 306 26.03 -16.33 33.56
CA ILE A 306 24.83 -16.57 32.73
C ILE A 306 23.75 -17.30 33.52
N SER A 307 24.11 -18.30 34.35
CA SER A 307 23.16 -19.07 35.16
C SER A 307 22.52 -18.22 36.27
N GLU A 308 23.22 -17.20 36.78
CA GLU A 308 22.74 -16.25 37.79
C GLU A 308 22.01 -15.03 37.17
N GLY A 309 21.95 -14.94 35.83
CA GLY A 309 21.30 -13.84 35.11
C GLY A 309 22.05 -12.50 35.20
N ARG A 310 23.34 -12.55 35.31
CA ARG A 310 24.27 -11.42 35.34
C ARG A 310 24.89 -11.14 34.00
#